data_cfb07b5acc64ee0e7395b2c8b33798b4
#
_entry.id   cfb07b5acc64ee0e7395b2c8b33798b4
#
_cell.length_a   1.000
_cell.length_b   1.000
_cell.length_c   1.000
_cell.angle_alpha   90.00
_cell.angle_beta   90.00
_cell.angle_gamma   90.00
#
_symmetry.space_group_name_H-M   'P 1'
#
loop_
_entity.id
_entity.type
_entity.pdbx_description
1 polymer ?
#
loop_
_entity_poly.entity_id
_entity_poly.type
_entity_poly.pdbx_seq_one_letter_code
_entity_poly.pdbx_strand_id
1 'polypeptide(L)'
;MGALSHLRVLDLSRVLAGPWSGQILADLGADVIKVERPGSGDDTRAWGPPFLKDAQGENTSEAAYYLSANRNKRSVTIDFTQPEGQRLVRELAAKSDVVIENFKVGGLAAYGLDYPSLKAVNPKLVYCSITGFGQTGPYAKRAGYDFMIQGLGGLMSLTGRPDGEEGAGPVKVGVALTDILTGLYSTVAILAALAHRDQAGVGQHIDMALLDVQVACLANQAMNYLTTGNPPRRLGNAHPNIVPYQDFPTADGDFILTVGNDGQFRKFAEVAGQPQWADDPRFATNKLRVANRAELIPLIRQATVFKTTAEWVSQLEAAGVPCGPINDLAQMFQDPQVLARGLAVSMPHALAGAVPQVASPIRLSETPVEYRRAPPLLGEHTEAVLGDVLGLGADAVERLRSSGVL
;
A
#
# COMPACT_ATOMS: atom_id res chain seq x y z
N MET A 1 -2.81 11.95 22.44
CA MET A 1 -1.47 11.55 21.95
C MET A 1 -1.63 10.23 21.19
N GLY A 2 -1.08 10.14 20.00
CA GLY A 2 -1.14 8.89 19.21
C GLY A 2 -0.36 7.75 19.87
N ALA A 3 -0.68 6.51 19.51
CA ALA A 3 -0.08 5.31 20.10
C ALA A 3 1.46 5.27 20.03
N LEU A 4 2.05 5.86 18.98
CA LEU A 4 3.49 5.90 18.73
C LEU A 4 4.12 7.28 18.96
N SER A 5 3.46 8.18 19.71
CA SER A 5 3.94 9.56 19.91
C SER A 5 5.30 9.68 20.63
N HIS A 6 5.76 8.60 21.24
CA HIS A 6 7.06 8.49 21.91
C HIS A 6 8.20 8.07 20.96
N LEU A 7 7.89 7.74 19.69
CA LEU A 7 8.86 7.25 18.71
C LEU A 7 9.23 8.32 17.70
N ARG A 8 10.50 8.31 17.30
CA ARG A 8 11.01 9.07 16.15
C ARG A 8 11.50 8.15 15.06
N VAL A 9 11.07 8.43 13.83
CA VAL A 9 11.41 7.68 12.61
C VAL A 9 12.18 8.60 11.68
N LEU A 10 13.35 8.17 11.24
CA LEU A 10 14.13 8.82 10.19
C LEU A 10 13.84 8.08 8.87
N ASP A 11 13.10 8.74 7.98
CA ASP A 11 12.68 8.19 6.70
C ASP A 11 13.61 8.71 5.59
N LEU A 12 14.56 7.87 5.18
CA LEU A 12 15.47 8.12 4.04
C LEU A 12 14.90 7.55 2.74
N SER A 13 13.74 6.88 2.79
CA SER A 13 13.17 6.17 1.65
C SER A 13 12.50 7.11 0.65
N ARG A 14 12.33 6.62 -0.57
CA ARG A 14 11.70 7.33 -1.69
C ARG A 14 10.63 6.47 -2.34
N VAL A 15 9.86 7.06 -3.21
CA VAL A 15 8.82 6.47 -4.05
C VAL A 15 7.59 6.06 -3.23
N LEU A 16 7.37 4.78 -2.91
CA LEU A 16 6.10 4.37 -2.32
C LEU A 16 6.24 3.42 -1.11
N ALA A 17 6.90 2.28 -1.23
CA ALA A 17 6.89 1.26 -0.18
C ALA A 17 7.38 1.77 1.18
N GLY A 18 8.54 2.41 1.23
CA GLY A 18 9.07 3.03 2.45
C GLY A 18 8.24 4.23 2.91
N PRO A 19 7.95 5.21 2.03
CA PRO A 19 7.08 6.33 2.39
C PRO A 19 5.70 5.92 2.89
N TRP A 20 5.11 4.84 2.37
CA TRP A 20 3.85 4.27 2.86
C TRP A 20 3.96 3.77 4.30
N SER A 21 5.03 3.02 4.62
CA SER A 21 5.33 2.61 6.01
C SER A 21 5.53 3.82 6.92
N GLY A 22 6.34 4.80 6.50
CA GLY A 22 6.57 6.04 7.24
C GLY A 22 5.28 6.80 7.51
N GLN A 23 4.35 6.89 6.53
CA GLN A 23 3.05 7.54 6.71
C GLN A 23 2.17 6.81 7.72
N ILE A 24 2.13 5.47 7.70
CA ILE A 24 1.36 4.70 8.67
C ILE A 24 1.87 4.94 10.08
N LEU A 25 3.19 4.92 10.28
CA LEU A 25 3.81 5.23 11.58
C LEU A 25 3.51 6.68 12.03
N ALA A 26 3.53 7.64 11.10
CA ALA A 26 3.17 9.03 11.36
C ALA A 26 1.69 9.20 11.73
N ASP A 27 0.78 8.50 11.05
CA ASP A 27 -0.65 8.48 11.34
C ASP A 27 -0.93 7.92 12.75
N LEU A 28 -0.14 6.94 13.18
CA LEU A 28 -0.20 6.37 14.53
C LEU A 28 0.47 7.24 15.60
N GLY A 29 1.04 8.39 15.22
CA GLY A 29 1.55 9.40 16.13
C GLY A 29 3.05 9.58 16.15
N ALA A 30 3.86 8.74 15.50
CA ALA A 30 5.31 8.89 15.47
C ALA A 30 5.75 10.23 14.86
N ASP A 31 6.88 10.75 15.34
CA ASP A 31 7.57 11.89 14.74
C ASP A 31 8.42 11.41 13.57
N VAL A 32 7.89 11.52 12.35
CA VAL A 32 8.56 11.04 11.13
C VAL A 32 9.27 12.18 10.41
N ILE A 33 10.60 12.09 10.35
CA ILE A 33 11.48 13.04 9.66
C ILE A 33 11.87 12.42 8.32
N LYS A 34 11.37 12.99 7.22
CA LYS A 34 11.74 12.58 5.86
C LYS A 34 12.92 13.40 5.37
N VAL A 35 14.06 12.75 5.14
CA VAL A 35 15.24 13.37 4.55
C VAL A 35 15.16 13.29 3.05
N GLU A 36 15.26 14.44 2.41
CA GLU A 36 15.14 14.59 0.97
C GLU A 36 16.38 15.30 0.38
N ARG A 37 16.64 15.06 -0.89
CA ARG A 37 17.72 15.74 -1.59
C ARG A 37 17.36 17.22 -1.81
N PRO A 38 18.27 18.17 -1.54
CA PRO A 38 18.05 19.57 -1.85
C PRO A 38 17.68 19.79 -3.33
N GLY A 39 16.73 20.67 -3.58
CA GLY A 39 16.28 21.09 -4.89
C GLY A 39 15.33 20.13 -5.62
N SER A 40 15.51 18.80 -5.49
CA SER A 40 14.69 17.81 -6.21
C SER A 40 13.75 16.99 -5.33
N GLY A 41 14.13 16.71 -4.09
CA GLY A 41 13.36 15.90 -3.17
C GLY A 41 13.22 14.43 -3.57
N ASP A 42 12.11 13.84 -3.15
CA ASP A 42 11.66 12.51 -3.57
C ASP A 42 11.26 12.54 -5.05
N ASP A 43 11.64 11.49 -5.80
CA ASP A 43 11.34 11.38 -7.24
C ASP A 43 9.84 11.57 -7.54
N THR A 44 8.96 11.17 -6.63
CA THR A 44 7.51 11.28 -6.77
C THR A 44 6.98 12.71 -6.76
N ARG A 45 7.78 13.71 -6.31
CA ARG A 45 7.40 15.13 -6.43
C ARG A 45 7.26 15.58 -7.88
N ALA A 46 8.03 14.94 -8.80
CA ALA A 46 7.98 15.22 -10.23
C ALA A 46 7.02 14.29 -11.01
N TRP A 47 6.38 13.30 -10.36
CA TRP A 47 5.52 12.32 -11.02
C TRP A 47 4.08 12.82 -11.20
N GLY A 48 3.94 13.88 -11.92
CA GLY A 48 2.67 14.44 -12.39
C GLY A 48 2.63 14.55 -13.91
N PRO A 49 1.48 14.92 -14.52
CA PRO A 49 0.19 15.19 -13.88
C PRO A 49 -0.47 13.93 -13.28
N PRO A 50 -1.43 14.09 -12.33
CA PRO A 50 -1.99 15.36 -11.87
C PRO A 50 -1.15 16.03 -10.79
N PHE A 51 -1.21 17.38 -10.74
CA PHE A 51 -0.68 18.20 -9.66
C PHE A 51 -1.82 18.83 -8.87
N LEU A 52 -1.59 19.12 -7.58
CA LEU A 52 -2.53 19.84 -6.74
C LEU A 52 -2.77 21.24 -7.33
N LYS A 53 -4.01 21.69 -7.35
CA LYS A 53 -4.40 23.01 -7.82
C LYS A 53 -4.36 24.00 -6.66
N ASP A 54 -3.90 25.22 -6.94
CA ASP A 54 -4.02 26.36 -6.03
C ASP A 54 -5.44 26.98 -6.06
N ALA A 55 -5.65 28.07 -5.32
CA ALA A 55 -6.93 28.77 -5.26
C ALA A 55 -7.35 29.41 -6.60
N GLN A 56 -6.42 29.60 -7.53
CA GLN A 56 -6.65 30.15 -8.86
C GLN A 56 -6.92 29.04 -9.90
N GLY A 57 -6.79 27.78 -9.51
CA GLY A 57 -6.96 26.61 -10.37
C GLY A 57 -5.71 26.25 -11.17
N GLU A 58 -4.56 26.89 -10.88
CA GLU A 58 -3.29 26.61 -11.51
C GLU A 58 -2.58 25.42 -10.82
N ASN A 59 -1.73 24.73 -11.58
CA ASN A 59 -0.95 23.62 -11.02
C ASN A 59 0.12 24.13 -10.05
N THR A 60 0.14 23.57 -8.84
CA THR A 60 1.29 23.72 -7.92
C THR A 60 2.42 22.76 -8.30
N SER A 61 3.51 22.79 -7.54
CA SER A 61 4.61 21.81 -7.66
C SER A 61 4.30 20.43 -7.01
N GLU A 62 3.14 20.30 -6.37
CA GLU A 62 2.81 19.12 -5.55
C GLU A 62 2.09 18.03 -6.37
N ALA A 63 2.85 17.02 -6.79
CA ALA A 63 2.30 15.90 -7.53
C ALA A 63 1.42 15.00 -6.64
N ALA A 64 0.27 14.57 -7.15
CA ALA A 64 -0.67 13.71 -6.43
C ALA A 64 -0.02 12.41 -5.91
N TYR A 65 1.00 11.89 -6.62
CA TYR A 65 1.72 10.71 -6.19
C TYR A 65 2.46 10.95 -4.86
N TYR A 66 3.21 12.04 -4.74
CA TYR A 66 3.89 12.42 -3.49
C TYR A 66 2.90 12.63 -2.35
N LEU A 67 1.78 13.32 -2.64
CA LEU A 67 0.75 13.63 -1.66
C LEU A 67 0.10 12.36 -1.07
N SER A 68 0.07 11.25 -1.80
CA SER A 68 -0.59 10.02 -1.38
C SER A 68 0.10 9.29 -0.20
N ALA A 69 1.41 9.52 0.04
CA ALA A 69 2.23 8.71 0.95
C ALA A 69 3.06 9.53 1.98
N ASN A 70 2.81 10.84 2.13
CA ASN A 70 3.72 11.68 2.93
C ASN A 70 3.03 12.60 3.97
N ARG A 71 1.72 12.44 4.24
CA ARG A 71 1.07 13.22 5.32
C ARG A 71 1.67 12.91 6.69
N ASN A 72 1.52 13.83 7.60
CA ASN A 72 2.02 13.77 8.98
C ASN A 72 3.55 13.73 9.13
N LYS A 73 4.32 13.81 8.04
CA LYS A 73 5.80 13.85 8.07
C LYS A 73 6.32 15.27 8.17
N ARG A 74 7.60 15.39 8.57
CA ARG A 74 8.41 16.63 8.50
C ARG A 74 9.47 16.46 7.42
N SER A 75 9.44 17.26 6.35
CA SER A 75 10.46 17.23 5.29
C SER A 75 11.67 18.05 5.67
N VAL A 76 12.85 17.47 5.51
CA VAL A 76 14.16 18.08 5.74
C VAL A 76 15.04 17.83 4.52
N THR A 77 15.61 18.89 3.95
CA THR A 77 16.60 18.75 2.88
C THR A 77 17.99 18.53 3.45
N ILE A 78 18.67 17.46 3.04
CA ILE A 78 20.08 17.19 3.37
C ILE A 78 20.75 16.43 2.21
N ASP A 79 21.83 16.98 1.69
CA ASP A 79 22.72 16.28 0.75
C ASP A 79 23.72 15.41 1.50
N PHE A 80 23.36 14.16 1.80
CA PHE A 80 24.26 13.21 2.47
C PHE A 80 25.33 12.60 1.53
N THR A 81 25.45 13.04 0.28
CA THR A 81 26.64 12.72 -0.53
C THR A 81 27.85 13.54 -0.05
N GLN A 82 27.63 14.64 0.65
CA GLN A 82 28.65 15.47 1.27
C GLN A 82 28.96 15.03 2.72
N PRO A 83 30.22 15.13 3.18
CA PRO A 83 30.61 14.68 4.53
C PRO A 83 29.78 15.31 5.65
N GLU A 84 29.44 16.59 5.53
CA GLU A 84 28.66 17.30 6.52
C GLU A 84 27.18 16.83 6.55
N GLY A 85 26.60 16.54 5.38
CA GLY A 85 25.28 15.93 5.31
C GLY A 85 25.24 14.52 5.91
N GLN A 86 26.31 13.73 5.71
CA GLN A 86 26.45 12.42 6.37
C GLN A 86 26.49 12.55 7.89
N ARG A 87 27.22 13.55 8.40
CA ARG A 87 27.27 13.85 9.85
C ARG A 87 25.86 14.15 10.38
N LEU A 88 25.13 15.05 9.73
CA LEU A 88 23.77 15.42 10.12
C LEU A 88 22.83 14.23 10.14
N VAL A 89 22.84 13.38 9.11
CA VAL A 89 21.98 12.18 9.07
C VAL A 89 22.35 11.17 10.16
N ARG A 90 23.65 10.98 10.46
CA ARG A 90 24.09 10.12 11.58
C ARG A 90 23.63 10.67 12.93
N GLU A 91 23.69 11.97 13.14
CA GLU A 91 23.21 12.61 14.38
C GLU A 91 21.70 12.50 14.54
N LEU A 92 20.94 12.65 13.44
CA LEU A 92 19.50 12.40 13.44
C LEU A 92 19.18 10.93 13.73
N ALA A 93 19.91 9.97 13.15
CA ALA A 93 19.75 8.54 13.40
C ALA A 93 20.08 8.17 14.86
N ALA A 94 21.10 8.83 15.47
CA ALA A 94 21.42 8.65 16.89
C ALA A 94 20.29 9.09 17.83
N LYS A 95 19.40 9.98 17.36
CA LYS A 95 18.23 10.50 18.09
C LYS A 95 16.92 9.85 17.67
N SER A 96 16.97 8.84 16.79
CA SER A 96 15.80 8.18 16.24
C SER A 96 15.68 6.74 16.73
N ASP A 97 14.44 6.23 16.79
CA ASP A 97 14.13 4.85 17.14
C ASP A 97 14.19 3.93 15.94
N VAL A 98 13.84 4.46 14.78
CA VAL A 98 13.71 3.72 13.53
C VAL A 98 14.37 4.48 12.40
N VAL A 99 15.05 3.75 11.50
CA VAL A 99 15.46 4.22 10.17
C VAL A 99 14.76 3.37 9.12
N ILE A 100 14.19 4.02 8.10
CA ILE A 100 13.62 3.37 6.91
C ILE A 100 14.41 3.84 5.69
N GLU A 101 14.87 2.90 4.87
CA GLU A 101 15.56 3.24 3.62
C GLU A 101 15.21 2.25 2.49
N ASN A 102 15.38 2.66 1.24
CA ASN A 102 15.16 1.79 0.08
C ASN A 102 16.22 2.02 -1.01
N PHE A 103 17.47 2.21 -0.61
CA PHE A 103 18.59 2.31 -1.53
C PHE A 103 19.04 0.92 -2.00
N LYS A 104 19.86 0.91 -3.05
CA LYS A 104 20.50 -0.33 -3.52
C LYS A 104 21.34 -0.94 -2.40
N VAL A 105 21.34 -2.27 -2.31
CA VAL A 105 22.17 -3.02 -1.34
C VAL A 105 23.60 -2.51 -1.33
N GLY A 106 24.08 -2.12 -0.15
CA GLY A 106 25.41 -1.53 0.07
C GLY A 106 25.55 -0.06 -0.34
N GLY A 107 24.52 0.58 -0.91
CA GLY A 107 24.59 1.97 -1.39
C GLY A 107 24.83 3.00 -0.30
N LEU A 108 24.29 2.77 0.91
CA LEU A 108 24.47 3.66 2.06
C LEU A 108 25.78 3.42 2.82
N ALA A 109 26.45 2.29 2.60
CA ALA A 109 27.73 1.97 3.28
C ALA A 109 28.83 2.98 2.94
N ALA A 110 28.87 3.47 1.69
CA ALA A 110 29.84 4.50 1.26
C ALA A 110 29.69 5.83 2.02
N TYR A 111 28.52 6.06 2.61
CA TYR A 111 28.21 7.28 3.37
C TYR A 111 28.22 7.05 4.88
N GLY A 112 28.50 5.81 5.35
CA GLY A 112 28.43 5.45 6.77
C GLY A 112 27.00 5.55 7.33
N LEU A 113 26.00 5.28 6.50
CA LEU A 113 24.56 5.36 6.83
C LEU A 113 23.88 3.98 6.72
N ASP A 114 24.63 2.91 6.54
CA ASP A 114 24.16 1.53 6.58
C ASP A 114 23.93 1.06 8.04
N TYR A 115 23.26 -0.09 8.18
CA TYR A 115 22.92 -0.61 9.51
C TYR A 115 24.13 -0.80 10.44
N PRO A 116 25.27 -1.42 10.01
CA PRO A 116 26.44 -1.55 10.87
C PRO A 116 26.97 -0.22 11.39
N SER A 117 27.04 0.81 10.54
CA SER A 117 27.53 2.13 10.88
C SER A 117 26.59 2.86 11.86
N LEU A 118 25.29 2.82 11.61
CA LEU A 118 24.30 3.49 12.48
C LEU A 118 24.08 2.73 13.78
N LYS A 119 24.15 1.39 13.79
CA LYS A 119 24.12 0.59 15.01
C LYS A 119 25.25 0.94 15.97
N ALA A 120 26.43 1.30 15.45
CA ALA A 120 27.57 1.68 16.27
C ALA A 120 27.29 2.96 17.09
N VAL A 121 26.49 3.88 16.56
CA VAL A 121 26.11 5.14 17.25
C VAL A 121 24.78 5.02 18.01
N ASN A 122 23.91 4.07 17.62
CA ASN A 122 22.65 3.78 18.31
C ASN A 122 22.36 2.26 18.32
N PRO A 123 22.83 1.52 19.34
CA PRO A 123 22.62 0.08 19.43
C PRO A 123 21.14 -0.34 19.56
N LYS A 124 20.27 0.60 19.93
CA LYS A 124 18.81 0.37 20.04
C LYS A 124 18.05 0.64 18.73
N LEU A 125 18.75 1.06 17.68
CA LEU A 125 18.14 1.43 16.41
C LEU A 125 17.47 0.21 15.72
N VAL A 126 16.21 0.36 15.35
CA VAL A 126 15.54 -0.53 14.40
C VAL A 126 15.79 0.02 13.00
N TYR A 127 16.40 -0.77 12.14
CA TYR A 127 16.78 -0.33 10.79
C TYR A 127 16.07 -1.19 9.75
N CYS A 128 15.23 -0.60 8.91
CA CYS A 128 14.43 -1.29 7.89
C CYS A 128 14.96 -0.94 6.49
N SER A 129 15.60 -1.93 5.84
CA SER A 129 15.99 -1.85 4.43
C SER A 129 14.91 -2.47 3.56
N ILE A 130 14.36 -1.69 2.63
CA ILE A 130 13.36 -2.14 1.66
C ILE A 130 14.02 -2.22 0.29
N THR A 131 14.08 -3.42 -0.29
CA THR A 131 14.73 -3.65 -1.58
C THR A 131 13.86 -4.52 -2.50
N GLY A 132 14.21 -4.61 -3.78
CA GLY A 132 13.47 -5.47 -4.71
C GLY A 132 13.58 -6.96 -4.39
N PHE A 133 14.77 -7.40 -3.92
CA PHE A 133 15.10 -8.83 -3.85
C PHE A 133 15.79 -9.26 -2.54
N GLY A 134 15.85 -8.40 -1.52
CA GLY A 134 16.54 -8.67 -0.26
C GLY A 134 18.04 -8.38 -0.30
N GLN A 135 18.67 -8.47 0.87
CA GLN A 135 20.08 -8.15 1.07
C GLN A 135 21.01 -9.27 0.57
N THR A 136 20.50 -10.46 0.31
CA THR A 136 21.25 -11.66 -0.06
C THR A 136 20.67 -12.33 -1.31
N GLY A 137 21.36 -13.38 -1.80
CA GLY A 137 20.90 -14.14 -2.95
C GLY A 137 21.34 -13.58 -4.31
N PRO A 138 21.02 -14.29 -5.41
CA PRO A 138 21.54 -14.00 -6.74
C PRO A 138 21.06 -12.66 -7.31
N TYR A 139 19.96 -12.11 -6.80
CA TYR A 139 19.35 -10.87 -7.29
C TYR A 139 19.54 -9.67 -6.35
N ALA A 140 20.27 -9.80 -5.24
CA ALA A 140 20.43 -8.74 -4.24
C ALA A 140 20.88 -7.39 -4.82
N LYS A 141 21.73 -7.40 -5.87
CA LYS A 141 22.23 -6.17 -6.52
C LYS A 141 21.31 -5.60 -7.61
N ARG A 142 20.22 -6.29 -7.94
CA ARG A 142 19.27 -5.82 -8.97
C ARG A 142 18.35 -4.74 -8.40
N ALA A 143 18.02 -3.76 -9.23
CA ALA A 143 16.95 -2.83 -8.92
C ALA A 143 15.59 -3.56 -9.02
N GLY A 144 14.65 -3.24 -8.14
CA GLY A 144 13.29 -3.75 -8.14
C GLY A 144 12.29 -2.60 -8.11
N TYR A 145 11.27 -2.69 -8.96
CA TYR A 145 10.09 -1.82 -8.96
C TYR A 145 8.84 -2.67 -8.95
N ASP A 146 7.77 -2.16 -8.38
CA ASP A 146 6.48 -2.85 -8.22
C ASP A 146 6.05 -3.67 -9.44
N PHE A 147 5.96 -3.03 -10.62
CA PHE A 147 5.49 -3.69 -11.84
C PHE A 147 6.36 -4.90 -12.24
N MET A 148 7.68 -4.75 -12.16
CA MET A 148 8.60 -5.84 -12.44
C MET A 148 8.44 -6.98 -11.44
N ILE A 149 8.22 -6.67 -10.17
CA ILE A 149 8.02 -7.67 -9.12
C ILE A 149 6.65 -8.35 -9.26
N GLN A 150 5.59 -7.65 -9.64
CA GLN A 150 4.31 -8.29 -9.98
C GLN A 150 4.47 -9.35 -11.08
N GLY A 151 5.34 -9.07 -12.09
CA GLY A 151 5.68 -10.02 -13.14
C GLY A 151 6.48 -11.21 -12.62
N LEU A 152 7.64 -10.94 -12.00
CA LEU A 152 8.56 -11.97 -11.50
C LEU A 152 7.97 -12.80 -10.36
N GLY A 153 7.20 -12.16 -9.48
CA GLY A 153 6.60 -12.79 -8.31
C GLY A 153 5.28 -13.53 -8.61
N GLY A 154 4.94 -13.76 -9.88
CA GLY A 154 3.84 -14.62 -10.28
C GLY A 154 2.43 -13.98 -10.26
N LEU A 155 2.23 -12.78 -9.70
CA LEU A 155 0.91 -12.16 -9.61
C LEU A 155 0.28 -11.95 -11.00
N MET A 156 1.04 -11.46 -11.97
CA MET A 156 0.54 -11.22 -13.33
C MET A 156 0.16 -12.53 -14.07
N SER A 157 0.70 -13.67 -13.67
CA SER A 157 0.29 -14.97 -14.23
C SER A 157 -1.13 -15.36 -13.82
N LEU A 158 -1.66 -14.75 -12.75
CA LEU A 158 -2.98 -15.01 -12.19
C LEU A 158 -4.00 -13.93 -12.57
N THR A 159 -3.53 -12.72 -12.90
CA THR A 159 -4.37 -11.54 -13.17
C THR A 159 -4.48 -11.29 -14.67
N GLY A 160 -5.70 -11.13 -15.14
CA GLY A 160 -6.03 -10.92 -16.55
C GLY A 160 -7.09 -11.89 -17.07
N ARG A 161 -7.51 -11.72 -18.33
CA ARG A 161 -8.50 -12.58 -18.96
C ARG A 161 -7.95 -13.99 -19.25
N PRO A 162 -8.81 -15.03 -19.21
CA PRO A 162 -8.43 -16.40 -19.55
C PRO A 162 -7.81 -16.51 -20.94
N ASP A 163 -6.91 -17.49 -21.10
CA ASP A 163 -6.32 -17.77 -22.41
C ASP A 163 -7.42 -18.23 -23.41
N GLY A 164 -7.38 -17.71 -24.63
CA GLY A 164 -8.37 -17.99 -25.67
C GLY A 164 -9.52 -16.97 -25.74
N GLU A 165 -9.64 -16.05 -24.79
CA GLU A 165 -10.60 -14.94 -24.87
C GLU A 165 -9.99 -13.71 -25.53
N GLU A 166 -10.83 -12.83 -26.08
CA GLU A 166 -10.37 -11.55 -26.62
C GLU A 166 -9.76 -10.69 -25.50
N GLY A 167 -8.56 -10.16 -25.75
CA GLY A 167 -7.80 -9.40 -24.74
C GLY A 167 -7.14 -10.28 -23.67
N ALA A 168 -6.98 -11.59 -23.91
CA ALA A 168 -6.25 -12.50 -23.05
C ALA A 168 -4.80 -12.04 -22.83
N GLY A 169 -4.29 -12.30 -21.64
CA GLY A 169 -2.88 -12.03 -21.31
C GLY A 169 -2.68 -11.64 -19.85
N PRO A 170 -1.42 -11.62 -19.38
CA PRO A 170 -1.06 -11.15 -18.05
C PRO A 170 -1.31 -9.65 -17.93
N VAL A 171 -1.96 -9.23 -16.83
CA VAL A 171 -2.25 -7.83 -16.52
C VAL A 171 -1.75 -7.52 -15.11
N LYS A 172 -1.08 -6.37 -14.92
CA LYS A 172 -0.74 -5.91 -13.58
C LYS A 172 -1.98 -5.38 -12.85
N VAL A 173 -1.95 -5.38 -11.54
CA VAL A 173 -2.95 -4.66 -10.73
C VAL A 173 -2.83 -3.15 -10.99
N GLY A 174 -3.96 -2.44 -11.03
CA GLY A 174 -4.02 -1.01 -11.39
C GLY A 174 -3.26 -0.07 -10.44
N VAL A 175 -3.05 -0.49 -9.19
CA VAL A 175 -2.22 0.20 -8.20
C VAL A 175 -0.87 -0.51 -8.03
N ALA A 176 0.14 0.17 -7.48
CA ALA A 176 1.43 -0.42 -7.10
C ALA A 176 1.26 -1.30 -5.85
N LEU A 177 0.56 -2.44 -6.03
CA LEU A 177 0.08 -3.28 -4.93
C LEU A 177 1.23 -3.89 -4.12
N THR A 178 2.29 -4.33 -4.79
CA THR A 178 3.47 -4.91 -4.13
C THR A 178 4.17 -3.89 -3.22
N ASP A 179 4.30 -2.64 -3.67
CA ASP A 179 4.86 -1.55 -2.85
C ASP A 179 4.00 -1.29 -1.61
N ILE A 180 2.67 -1.20 -1.77
CA ILE A 180 1.73 -0.96 -0.66
C ILE A 180 1.81 -2.10 0.37
N LEU A 181 1.78 -3.36 -0.09
CA LEU A 181 1.90 -4.54 0.77
C LEU A 181 3.27 -4.58 1.46
N THR A 182 4.35 -4.22 0.76
CA THR A 182 5.69 -4.14 1.35
C THR A 182 5.75 -3.05 2.43
N GLY A 183 5.13 -1.90 2.21
CA GLY A 183 5.00 -0.86 3.24
C GLY A 183 4.24 -1.33 4.48
N LEU A 184 3.15 -2.09 4.30
CA LEU A 184 2.41 -2.71 5.40
C LEU A 184 3.25 -3.74 6.15
N TYR A 185 3.90 -4.69 5.46
CA TYR A 185 4.79 -5.66 6.10
C TYR A 185 5.98 -5.00 6.79
N SER A 186 6.55 -3.94 6.22
CA SER A 186 7.60 -3.14 6.85
C SER A 186 7.11 -2.53 8.16
N THR A 187 5.90 -1.97 8.18
CA THR A 187 5.30 -1.43 9.41
C THR A 187 5.13 -2.51 10.48
N VAL A 188 4.61 -3.69 10.11
CA VAL A 188 4.46 -4.83 11.04
C VAL A 188 5.82 -5.27 11.58
N ALA A 189 6.83 -5.42 10.71
CA ALA A 189 8.18 -5.81 11.12
C ALA A 189 8.84 -4.77 12.04
N ILE A 190 8.68 -3.47 11.76
CA ILE A 190 9.16 -2.37 12.61
C ILE A 190 8.51 -2.45 14.00
N LEU A 191 7.18 -2.61 14.08
CA LEU A 191 6.48 -2.71 15.36
C LEU A 191 6.92 -3.96 16.15
N ALA A 192 7.11 -5.11 15.48
CA ALA A 192 7.65 -6.32 16.11
C ALA A 192 9.08 -6.13 16.61
N ALA A 193 9.94 -5.46 15.83
CA ALA A 193 11.31 -5.17 16.23
C ALA A 193 11.38 -4.17 17.40
N LEU A 194 10.49 -3.19 17.46
CA LEU A 194 10.36 -2.27 18.58
C LEU A 194 9.91 -3.01 19.86
N ALA A 195 8.91 -3.89 19.76
CA ALA A 195 8.47 -4.71 20.89
C ALA A 195 9.60 -5.62 21.40
N HIS A 196 10.42 -6.20 20.53
CA HIS A 196 11.63 -6.95 20.92
C HIS A 196 12.65 -6.01 21.61
N ARG A 197 12.92 -4.85 21.02
CA ARG A 197 13.86 -3.86 21.57
C ARG A 197 13.48 -3.46 22.99
N ASP A 198 12.21 -3.25 23.26
CA ASP A 198 11.74 -2.82 24.58
C ASP A 198 11.98 -3.89 25.67
N GLN A 199 12.08 -5.15 25.29
CA GLN A 199 12.41 -6.28 26.18
C GLN A 199 13.91 -6.55 26.26
N ALA A 200 14.59 -6.57 25.10
CA ALA A 200 15.99 -6.98 24.98
C ALA A 200 16.99 -5.82 25.11
N GLY A 201 16.54 -4.57 25.01
CA GLY A 201 17.39 -3.37 25.07
C GLY A 201 18.22 -3.12 23.81
N VAL A 202 18.05 -3.92 22.76
CA VAL A 202 18.80 -3.82 21.48
C VAL A 202 17.86 -3.77 20.28
N GLY A 203 18.22 -2.95 19.29
CA GLY A 203 17.55 -2.89 18.00
C GLY A 203 18.03 -3.99 17.06
N GLN A 204 17.47 -4.01 15.83
CA GLN A 204 17.83 -5.00 14.81
C GLN A 204 17.66 -4.47 13.39
N HIS A 205 18.27 -5.18 12.44
CA HIS A 205 18.08 -4.97 11.01
C HIS A 205 16.87 -5.77 10.51
N ILE A 206 16.06 -5.12 9.71
CA ILE A 206 14.92 -5.72 8.98
C ILE A 206 15.30 -5.72 7.50
N ASP A 207 15.44 -6.90 6.92
CA ASP A 207 15.60 -7.10 5.48
C ASP A 207 14.21 -7.36 4.87
N MET A 208 13.66 -6.38 4.17
CA MET A 208 12.33 -6.43 3.55
C MET A 208 12.46 -6.41 2.03
N ALA A 209 12.08 -7.53 1.39
CA ALA A 209 12.13 -7.64 -0.06
C ALA A 209 10.73 -7.58 -0.69
N LEU A 210 10.58 -6.77 -1.74
CA LEU A 210 9.33 -6.71 -2.51
C LEU A 210 8.93 -8.09 -3.04
N LEU A 211 9.91 -8.85 -3.54
CA LEU A 211 9.65 -10.19 -4.09
C LEU A 211 9.13 -11.16 -3.02
N ASP A 212 9.71 -11.15 -1.82
CA ASP A 212 9.30 -12.04 -0.73
C ASP A 212 7.87 -11.73 -0.30
N VAL A 213 7.56 -10.43 -0.16
CA VAL A 213 6.19 -9.97 0.15
C VAL A 213 5.21 -10.37 -0.94
N GLN A 214 5.58 -10.17 -2.22
CA GLN A 214 4.73 -10.57 -3.34
C GLN A 214 4.43 -12.07 -3.32
N VAL A 215 5.43 -12.91 -3.12
CA VAL A 215 5.28 -14.36 -3.06
C VAL A 215 4.41 -14.77 -1.87
N ALA A 216 4.63 -14.19 -0.70
CA ALA A 216 3.81 -14.44 0.49
C ALA A 216 2.33 -14.08 0.28
N CYS A 217 2.06 -13.01 -0.48
CA CYS A 217 0.70 -12.53 -0.77
C CYS A 217 -0.05 -13.33 -1.84
N LEU A 218 0.56 -14.31 -2.49
CA LEU A 218 -0.16 -15.21 -3.42
C LEU A 218 -1.09 -16.20 -2.71
N ALA A 219 -0.98 -16.35 -1.41
CA ALA A 219 -1.90 -17.06 -0.50
C ALA A 219 -2.38 -18.43 -1.05
N ASN A 220 -3.70 -18.60 -1.25
CA ASN A 220 -4.30 -19.84 -1.74
C ASN A 220 -3.83 -20.25 -3.14
N GLN A 221 -3.48 -19.32 -4.01
CA GLN A 221 -2.98 -19.64 -5.36
C GLN A 221 -1.59 -20.29 -5.30
N ALA A 222 -0.69 -19.79 -4.44
CA ALA A 222 0.59 -20.43 -4.18
C ALA A 222 0.38 -21.83 -3.60
N MET A 223 -0.55 -22.00 -2.64
CA MET A 223 -0.87 -23.30 -2.06
C MET A 223 -1.50 -24.26 -3.07
N ASN A 224 -2.35 -23.79 -3.99
CA ASN A 224 -2.87 -24.60 -5.09
C ASN A 224 -1.73 -25.20 -5.95
N TYR A 225 -0.71 -24.38 -6.24
CA TYR A 225 0.48 -24.88 -6.97
C TYR A 225 1.32 -25.85 -6.12
N LEU A 226 1.66 -25.48 -4.91
CA LEU A 226 2.55 -26.28 -4.05
C LEU A 226 1.96 -27.66 -3.69
N THR A 227 0.63 -27.75 -3.61
CA THR A 227 -0.05 -29.03 -3.30
C THR A 227 -0.29 -29.91 -4.50
N THR A 228 -0.35 -29.34 -5.71
CA THR A 228 -0.72 -30.10 -6.93
C THR A 228 0.40 -30.20 -7.95
N GLY A 229 1.40 -29.32 -7.90
CA GLY A 229 2.42 -29.15 -8.93
C GLY A 229 1.90 -28.50 -10.22
N ASN A 230 0.60 -28.16 -10.30
CA ASN A 230 -0.03 -27.60 -11.49
C ASN A 230 -0.11 -26.07 -11.38
N PRO A 231 0.55 -25.30 -12.26
CA PRO A 231 0.47 -23.84 -12.23
C PRO A 231 -0.98 -23.37 -12.42
N PRO A 232 -1.51 -22.50 -11.51
CA PRO A 232 -2.81 -21.89 -11.71
C PRO A 232 -2.85 -21.06 -12.99
N ARG A 233 -4.04 -21.00 -13.62
CA ARG A 233 -4.28 -20.19 -14.82
C ARG A 233 -5.08 -18.95 -14.48
N ARG A 234 -5.03 -17.96 -15.38
CA ARG A 234 -5.92 -16.79 -15.31
C ARG A 234 -7.38 -17.24 -15.49
N LEU A 235 -8.23 -16.75 -14.62
CA LEU A 235 -9.67 -17.03 -14.63
C LEU A 235 -10.51 -15.74 -14.76
N GLY A 236 -9.91 -14.63 -15.17
CA GLY A 236 -10.57 -13.32 -15.09
C GLY A 236 -10.91 -12.98 -13.65
N ASN A 237 -12.17 -12.66 -13.40
CA ASN A 237 -12.67 -12.37 -12.05
C ASN A 237 -13.15 -13.63 -11.29
N ALA A 238 -13.10 -14.82 -11.90
CA ALA A 238 -13.62 -16.04 -11.30
C ALA A 238 -12.69 -16.59 -10.21
N HIS A 239 -13.28 -16.96 -9.06
CA HIS A 239 -12.54 -17.62 -7.99
C HIS A 239 -12.17 -19.07 -8.36
N PRO A 240 -10.93 -19.53 -8.11
CA PRO A 240 -10.49 -20.87 -8.50
C PRO A 240 -11.23 -22.00 -7.76
N ASN A 241 -11.56 -21.80 -6.47
CA ASN A 241 -12.02 -22.84 -5.58
C ASN A 241 -13.50 -22.68 -5.13
N ILE A 242 -14.19 -21.61 -5.53
CA ILE A 242 -15.58 -21.31 -5.14
C ILE A 242 -16.39 -20.91 -6.37
N VAL A 243 -17.60 -21.45 -6.52
CA VAL A 243 -18.50 -21.19 -7.66
C VAL A 243 -19.96 -21.13 -7.19
N PRO A 244 -20.74 -20.10 -7.64
CA PRO A 244 -20.33 -18.90 -8.37
C PRO A 244 -19.66 -17.87 -7.45
N TYR A 245 -18.55 -17.32 -7.90
CA TYR A 245 -17.83 -16.24 -7.22
C TYR A 245 -17.08 -15.43 -8.28
N GLN A 246 -17.75 -14.47 -8.90
CA GLN A 246 -17.26 -13.62 -10.00
C GLN A 246 -18.25 -12.52 -10.37
N ASP A 247 -17.95 -11.76 -11.39
CA ASP A 247 -18.86 -10.82 -12.03
C ASP A 247 -19.86 -11.53 -12.98
N PHE A 248 -21.05 -10.95 -13.07
CA PHE A 248 -22.10 -11.37 -13.98
C PHE A 248 -22.78 -10.17 -14.65
N PRO A 249 -23.14 -10.29 -15.94
CA PRO A 249 -23.85 -9.22 -16.64
C PRO A 249 -25.26 -9.05 -16.07
N THR A 250 -25.75 -7.81 -16.11
CA THR A 250 -27.10 -7.42 -15.76
C THR A 250 -27.78 -6.73 -16.94
N ALA A 251 -28.98 -6.24 -16.78
CA ALA A 251 -29.67 -5.48 -17.82
C ALA A 251 -29.01 -4.13 -18.15
N ASP A 252 -28.21 -3.57 -17.21
CA ASP A 252 -27.64 -2.22 -17.30
C ASP A 252 -26.13 -2.15 -16.97
N GLY A 253 -25.45 -3.29 -16.83
CA GLY A 253 -24.03 -3.35 -16.53
C GLY A 253 -23.58 -4.71 -16.01
N ASP A 254 -22.79 -4.71 -14.95
CA ASP A 254 -22.29 -5.92 -14.28
C ASP A 254 -22.39 -5.78 -12.77
N PHE A 255 -22.54 -6.91 -12.07
CA PHE A 255 -22.45 -6.99 -10.63
C PHE A 255 -21.58 -8.14 -10.17
N ILE A 256 -21.04 -8.03 -8.95
CA ILE A 256 -20.27 -9.10 -8.31
C ILE A 256 -21.23 -9.99 -7.51
N LEU A 257 -21.15 -11.30 -7.72
CA LEU A 257 -21.84 -12.32 -6.94
C LEU A 257 -20.81 -13.19 -6.21
N THR A 258 -20.96 -13.31 -4.87
CA THR A 258 -20.02 -14.06 -4.02
C THR A 258 -20.76 -15.11 -3.17
N VAL A 259 -20.96 -16.30 -3.76
CA VAL A 259 -21.63 -17.42 -3.07
C VAL A 259 -20.59 -18.26 -2.34
N GLY A 260 -20.45 -18.07 -1.03
CA GLY A 260 -19.43 -18.72 -0.20
C GLY A 260 -19.79 -20.15 0.29
N ASN A 261 -21.06 -20.56 0.23
CA ASN A 261 -21.53 -21.87 0.70
C ASN A 261 -22.80 -22.33 -0.01
N ASP A 262 -23.19 -23.60 0.21
CA ASP A 262 -24.34 -24.22 -0.47
C ASP A 262 -25.68 -23.59 -0.06
N GLY A 263 -25.82 -23.10 1.17
CA GLY A 263 -27.01 -22.38 1.63
C GLY A 263 -27.21 -21.04 0.91
N GLN A 264 -26.12 -20.30 0.68
CA GLN A 264 -26.15 -19.07 -0.13
C GLN A 264 -26.44 -19.38 -1.60
N PHE A 265 -25.95 -20.51 -2.14
CA PHE A 265 -26.28 -20.93 -3.49
C PHE A 265 -27.77 -21.21 -3.67
N ARG A 266 -28.41 -21.89 -2.71
CA ARG A 266 -29.87 -22.14 -2.73
C ARG A 266 -30.64 -20.80 -2.75
N LYS A 267 -30.31 -19.87 -1.88
CA LYS A 267 -30.93 -18.54 -1.84
C LYS A 267 -30.74 -17.74 -3.12
N PHE A 268 -29.51 -17.79 -3.69
CA PHE A 268 -29.25 -17.19 -4.99
C PHE A 268 -30.13 -17.81 -6.08
N ALA A 269 -30.23 -19.14 -6.15
CA ALA A 269 -31.04 -19.85 -7.14
C ALA A 269 -32.54 -19.46 -7.02
N GLU A 270 -33.06 -19.30 -5.79
CA GLU A 270 -34.43 -18.81 -5.55
C GLU A 270 -34.62 -17.38 -6.08
N VAL A 271 -33.74 -16.44 -5.76
CA VAL A 271 -33.78 -15.05 -6.25
C VAL A 271 -33.63 -14.98 -7.78
N ALA A 272 -32.84 -15.90 -8.36
CA ALA A 272 -32.68 -16.03 -9.80
C ALA A 272 -33.89 -16.67 -10.51
N GLY A 273 -34.91 -17.11 -9.77
CA GLY A 273 -36.06 -17.82 -10.33
C GLY A 273 -35.72 -19.22 -10.84
N GLN A 274 -34.66 -19.80 -10.35
CA GLN A 274 -34.14 -21.11 -10.77
C GLN A 274 -33.88 -22.04 -9.58
N PRO A 275 -34.85 -22.24 -8.67
CA PRO A 275 -34.63 -22.98 -7.42
C PRO A 275 -34.12 -24.41 -7.64
N GLN A 276 -34.43 -25.01 -8.79
CA GLN A 276 -33.99 -26.37 -9.17
C GLN A 276 -32.45 -26.50 -9.27
N TRP A 277 -31.69 -25.41 -9.46
CA TRP A 277 -30.23 -25.48 -9.49
C TRP A 277 -29.65 -25.99 -8.18
N ALA A 278 -30.31 -25.69 -7.06
CA ALA A 278 -29.82 -26.08 -5.73
C ALA A 278 -29.91 -27.59 -5.48
N ASP A 279 -30.82 -28.28 -6.16
CA ASP A 279 -31.06 -29.71 -6.03
C ASP A 279 -30.50 -30.50 -7.22
N ASP A 280 -29.96 -29.83 -8.24
CA ASP A 280 -29.31 -30.45 -9.37
C ASP A 280 -28.02 -31.17 -8.91
N PRO A 281 -27.89 -32.50 -9.19
CA PRO A 281 -26.73 -33.27 -8.77
C PRO A 281 -25.38 -32.74 -9.31
N ARG A 282 -25.40 -31.90 -10.33
CA ARG A 282 -24.20 -31.24 -10.87
C ARG A 282 -23.79 -30.01 -10.03
N PHE A 283 -24.72 -29.40 -9.26
CA PHE A 283 -24.54 -28.08 -8.63
C PHE A 283 -24.80 -28.06 -7.13
N ALA A 284 -25.28 -29.15 -6.54
CA ALA A 284 -25.74 -29.21 -5.16
C ALA A 284 -24.67 -28.84 -4.11
N THR A 285 -23.41 -29.05 -4.40
CA THR A 285 -22.29 -28.68 -3.49
C THR A 285 -21.26 -27.81 -4.20
N ASN A 286 -20.49 -27.02 -3.43
CA ASN A 286 -19.42 -26.21 -4.02
C ASN A 286 -18.40 -27.06 -4.82
N LYS A 287 -18.04 -28.24 -4.35
CA LYS A 287 -17.15 -29.16 -5.06
C LYS A 287 -17.70 -29.51 -6.46
N LEU A 288 -18.98 -29.81 -6.53
CA LEU A 288 -19.65 -30.13 -7.80
C LEU A 288 -19.77 -28.91 -8.70
N ARG A 289 -20.09 -27.73 -8.15
CA ARG A 289 -20.13 -26.48 -8.92
C ARG A 289 -18.77 -26.10 -9.49
N VAL A 290 -17.70 -26.28 -8.73
CA VAL A 290 -16.31 -26.07 -9.22
C VAL A 290 -16.00 -27.01 -10.38
N ALA A 291 -16.36 -28.30 -10.25
CA ALA A 291 -16.14 -29.30 -11.31
C ALA A 291 -16.97 -29.01 -12.58
N ASN A 292 -18.19 -28.52 -12.40
CA ASN A 292 -19.15 -28.27 -13.47
C ASN A 292 -19.33 -26.77 -13.79
N ARG A 293 -18.31 -25.93 -13.50
CA ARG A 293 -18.41 -24.48 -13.73
C ARG A 293 -18.70 -24.11 -15.19
N ALA A 294 -18.16 -24.87 -16.12
CA ALA A 294 -18.38 -24.65 -17.56
C ALA A 294 -19.85 -24.78 -17.96
N GLU A 295 -20.64 -25.53 -17.19
CA GLU A 295 -22.08 -25.66 -17.42
C GLU A 295 -22.88 -24.63 -16.63
N LEU A 296 -22.53 -24.40 -15.36
CA LEU A 296 -23.29 -23.52 -14.46
C LEU A 296 -23.15 -22.03 -14.81
N ILE A 297 -21.93 -21.55 -15.10
CA ILE A 297 -21.71 -20.12 -15.33
C ILE A 297 -22.50 -19.57 -16.52
N PRO A 298 -22.60 -20.24 -17.70
CA PRO A 298 -23.47 -19.77 -18.79
C PRO A 298 -24.95 -19.70 -18.39
N LEU A 299 -25.46 -20.66 -17.60
CA LEU A 299 -26.84 -20.61 -17.10
C LEU A 299 -27.10 -19.40 -16.20
N ILE A 300 -26.17 -19.11 -15.31
CA ILE A 300 -26.27 -17.92 -14.45
C ILE A 300 -26.24 -16.65 -15.31
N ARG A 301 -25.30 -16.52 -16.25
CA ARG A 301 -25.21 -15.36 -17.15
C ARG A 301 -26.52 -15.13 -17.93
N GLN A 302 -27.20 -16.20 -18.38
CA GLN A 302 -28.49 -16.09 -19.05
C GLN A 302 -29.60 -15.60 -18.10
N ALA A 303 -29.55 -15.95 -16.84
CA ALA A 303 -30.56 -15.53 -15.84
C ALA A 303 -30.33 -14.10 -15.34
N THR A 304 -29.07 -13.63 -15.26
CA THR A 304 -28.76 -12.36 -14.63
C THR A 304 -29.08 -11.13 -15.47
N VAL A 305 -29.16 -11.27 -16.79
CA VAL A 305 -29.44 -10.16 -17.74
C VAL A 305 -30.88 -9.61 -17.67
N PHE A 306 -31.79 -10.25 -16.94
CA PHE A 306 -33.20 -9.84 -16.87
C PHE A 306 -33.52 -8.82 -15.78
N LYS A 307 -32.55 -8.49 -14.92
CA LYS A 307 -32.71 -7.48 -13.86
C LYS A 307 -31.57 -6.49 -13.94
N THR A 308 -31.81 -5.26 -13.44
CA THR A 308 -30.76 -4.26 -13.28
C THR A 308 -29.80 -4.62 -12.15
N THR A 309 -28.61 -4.03 -12.14
CA THR A 309 -27.63 -4.16 -11.05
C THR A 309 -28.25 -3.83 -9.69
N ALA A 310 -29.01 -2.73 -9.61
CA ALA A 310 -29.66 -2.30 -8.37
C ALA A 310 -30.70 -3.32 -7.88
N GLU A 311 -31.50 -3.90 -8.79
CA GLU A 311 -32.49 -4.93 -8.43
C GLU A 311 -31.81 -6.22 -7.92
N TRP A 312 -30.73 -6.65 -8.57
CA TRP A 312 -29.97 -7.82 -8.13
C TRP A 312 -29.38 -7.60 -6.73
N VAL A 313 -28.69 -6.49 -6.53
CA VAL A 313 -28.07 -6.16 -5.24
C VAL A 313 -29.11 -6.12 -4.13
N SER A 314 -30.22 -5.38 -4.32
CA SER A 314 -31.28 -5.26 -3.32
C SER A 314 -31.89 -6.61 -2.94
N GLN A 315 -32.22 -7.46 -3.92
CA GLN A 315 -32.85 -8.76 -3.66
C GLN A 315 -31.90 -9.77 -3.01
N LEU A 316 -30.63 -9.79 -3.42
CA LEU A 316 -29.62 -10.70 -2.89
C LEU A 316 -29.20 -10.31 -1.47
N GLU A 317 -29.05 -9.01 -1.19
CA GLU A 317 -28.78 -8.52 0.16
C GLU A 317 -29.93 -8.89 1.12
N ALA A 318 -31.20 -8.70 0.70
CA ALA A 318 -32.35 -9.10 1.49
C ALA A 318 -32.37 -10.62 1.75
N ALA A 319 -31.88 -11.44 0.82
CA ALA A 319 -31.74 -12.88 1.00
C ALA A 319 -30.49 -13.29 1.80
N GLY A 320 -29.58 -12.33 2.13
CA GLY A 320 -28.33 -12.60 2.82
C GLY A 320 -27.28 -13.29 1.93
N VAL A 321 -27.28 -13.01 0.63
CA VAL A 321 -26.25 -13.44 -0.33
C VAL A 321 -25.34 -12.25 -0.63
N PRO A 322 -24.04 -12.32 -0.33
CA PRO A 322 -23.12 -11.21 -0.58
C PRO A 322 -22.99 -10.92 -2.08
N CYS A 323 -23.18 -9.66 -2.43
CA CYS A 323 -23.08 -9.15 -3.78
C CYS A 323 -22.76 -7.65 -3.78
N GLY A 324 -22.50 -7.05 -4.91
CA GLY A 324 -22.30 -5.60 -5.00
C GLY A 324 -22.04 -5.11 -6.42
N PRO A 325 -22.14 -3.80 -6.66
CA PRO A 325 -21.80 -3.19 -7.93
C PRO A 325 -20.27 -3.17 -8.13
N ILE A 326 -19.83 -2.89 -9.36
CA ILE A 326 -18.44 -2.54 -9.68
C ILE A 326 -18.38 -1.03 -9.81
N ASN A 327 -17.94 -0.36 -8.75
CA ASN A 327 -17.85 1.10 -8.70
C ASN A 327 -16.55 1.63 -9.34
N ASP A 328 -16.64 2.74 -10.03
CA ASP A 328 -15.48 3.59 -10.28
C ASP A 328 -15.09 4.40 -9.02
N LEU A 329 -13.98 5.17 -9.10
CA LEU A 329 -13.52 5.96 -7.94
C LEU A 329 -14.50 7.07 -7.54
N ALA A 330 -15.21 7.67 -8.49
CA ALA A 330 -16.19 8.71 -8.19
C ALA A 330 -17.40 8.12 -7.45
N GLN A 331 -17.91 6.99 -7.93
CA GLN A 331 -18.99 6.25 -7.30
C GLN A 331 -18.58 5.75 -5.90
N MET A 332 -17.36 5.21 -5.78
CA MET A 332 -16.82 4.74 -4.50
C MET A 332 -16.75 5.85 -3.45
N PHE A 333 -16.32 7.07 -3.81
CA PHE A 333 -16.28 8.20 -2.86
C PHE A 333 -17.67 8.78 -2.54
N GLN A 334 -18.72 8.40 -3.27
CA GLN A 334 -20.12 8.73 -2.98
C GLN A 334 -20.86 7.58 -2.26
N ASP A 335 -20.23 6.43 -2.10
CA ASP A 335 -20.83 5.29 -1.43
C ASP A 335 -21.22 5.65 0.03
N PRO A 336 -22.44 5.34 0.50
CA PRO A 336 -22.90 5.68 1.84
C PRO A 336 -22.00 5.16 2.96
N GLN A 337 -21.42 3.97 2.80
CA GLN A 337 -20.52 3.40 3.81
C GLN A 337 -19.16 4.12 3.81
N VAL A 338 -18.62 4.48 2.65
CA VAL A 338 -17.38 5.26 2.51
C VAL A 338 -17.56 6.65 3.13
N LEU A 339 -18.68 7.31 2.88
CA LEU A 339 -19.04 8.61 3.47
C LEU A 339 -19.21 8.50 5.00
N ALA A 340 -20.00 7.54 5.47
CA ALA A 340 -20.25 7.32 6.90
C ALA A 340 -18.95 7.00 7.68
N ARG A 341 -18.00 6.35 7.03
CA ARG A 341 -16.69 6.07 7.62
C ARG A 341 -15.69 7.23 7.47
N GLY A 342 -16.03 8.31 6.77
CA GLY A 342 -15.17 9.47 6.57
C GLY A 342 -13.83 9.09 5.92
N LEU A 343 -13.86 8.32 4.83
CA LEU A 343 -12.65 7.82 4.18
C LEU A 343 -11.98 8.86 3.24
N ALA A 344 -12.61 10.02 3.03
CA ALA A 344 -12.01 11.20 2.43
C ALA A 344 -11.88 12.30 3.50
N VAL A 345 -10.68 12.85 3.67
CA VAL A 345 -10.40 13.95 4.59
C VAL A 345 -9.74 15.10 3.84
N SER A 346 -9.87 16.31 4.38
CA SER A 346 -9.21 17.51 3.84
C SER A 346 -8.27 18.07 4.89
N MET A 347 -7.05 18.42 4.50
CA MET A 347 -6.02 18.96 5.40
C MET A 347 -5.59 20.34 4.91
N PRO A 348 -5.32 21.31 5.81
CA PRO A 348 -4.75 22.61 5.41
C PRO A 348 -3.44 22.43 4.66
N HIS A 349 -3.26 23.13 3.53
CA HIS A 349 -2.04 23.05 2.72
C HIS A 349 -1.55 24.45 2.30
N ALA A 350 -0.24 24.67 2.41
CA ALA A 350 0.36 25.99 2.27
C ALA A 350 0.14 26.63 0.88
N LEU A 351 0.19 25.84 -0.20
CA LEU A 351 0.06 26.38 -1.58
C LEU A 351 -1.38 26.35 -2.10
N ALA A 352 -2.21 25.41 -1.61
CA ALA A 352 -3.55 25.16 -2.18
C ALA A 352 -4.69 25.49 -1.20
N GLY A 353 -4.38 26.04 -0.01
CA GLY A 353 -5.36 26.20 1.05
C GLY A 353 -5.78 24.87 1.68
N ALA A 354 -6.07 23.87 0.89
CA ALA A 354 -6.41 22.52 1.36
C ALA A 354 -5.95 21.44 0.38
N VAL A 355 -5.63 20.24 0.90
CA VAL A 355 -5.31 19.03 0.13
C VAL A 355 -6.24 17.89 0.53
N PRO A 356 -6.91 17.24 -0.44
CA PRO A 356 -7.69 16.03 -0.15
C PRO A 356 -6.76 14.85 0.12
N GLN A 357 -7.17 13.99 1.06
CA GLN A 357 -6.43 12.79 1.44
C GLN A 357 -7.38 11.61 1.61
N VAL A 358 -6.90 10.40 1.31
CA VAL A 358 -7.59 9.18 1.70
C VAL A 358 -7.27 8.90 3.17
N ALA A 359 -8.29 8.74 4.01
CA ALA A 359 -8.11 8.52 5.43
C ALA A 359 -7.40 7.18 5.72
N SER A 360 -6.70 7.10 6.85
CA SER A 360 -6.18 5.83 7.37
C SER A 360 -7.33 4.86 7.66
N PRO A 361 -7.23 3.59 7.27
CA PRO A 361 -8.23 2.58 7.63
C PRO A 361 -8.15 2.14 9.10
N ILE A 362 -7.05 2.50 9.80
CA ILE A 362 -6.81 2.10 11.19
C ILE A 362 -7.67 2.96 12.12
N ARG A 363 -8.45 2.28 12.98
CA ARG A 363 -9.28 2.93 13.98
C ARG A 363 -9.00 2.30 15.34
N LEU A 364 -8.38 3.08 16.23
CA LEU A 364 -8.09 2.70 17.60
C LEU A 364 -9.03 3.47 18.54
N SER A 365 -9.63 2.79 19.53
CA SER A 365 -10.58 3.40 20.45
C SER A 365 -9.96 4.44 21.36
N GLU A 366 -8.74 4.18 21.86
CA GLU A 366 -8.07 5.03 22.85
C GLU A 366 -7.08 6.02 22.22
N THR A 367 -6.49 5.67 21.07
CA THR A 367 -5.45 6.45 20.40
C THR A 367 -5.77 6.59 18.91
N PRO A 368 -6.87 7.27 18.56
CA PRO A 368 -7.29 7.41 17.17
C PRO A 368 -6.20 8.09 16.33
N VAL A 369 -6.19 7.77 15.03
CA VAL A 369 -5.32 8.43 14.05
C VAL A 369 -5.62 9.92 14.01
N GLU A 370 -4.58 10.74 13.99
CA GLU A 370 -4.66 12.19 13.88
C GLU A 370 -4.06 12.68 12.55
N TYR A 371 -4.75 13.59 11.86
CA TYR A 371 -4.28 14.25 10.64
C TYR A 371 -3.69 15.61 11.01
N ARG A 372 -2.44 15.61 11.50
CA ARG A 372 -1.77 16.78 12.10
C ARG A 372 -1.12 17.71 11.09
N ARG A 373 -0.56 17.13 10.01
CA ARG A 373 0.17 17.85 8.97
C ARG A 373 -0.19 17.30 7.59
N ALA A 374 -0.48 18.20 6.65
CA ALA A 374 -0.54 17.85 5.23
C ALA A 374 0.80 17.26 4.77
N PRO A 375 0.86 16.57 3.64
CA PRO A 375 2.14 16.23 3.01
C PRO A 375 2.99 17.49 2.86
N PRO A 376 4.25 17.49 3.38
CA PRO A 376 5.04 18.71 3.50
C PRO A 376 5.61 19.18 2.16
N LEU A 377 5.80 20.48 2.02
CA LEU A 377 6.64 21.04 0.95
C LEU A 377 8.09 20.57 1.13
N LEU A 378 8.88 20.61 0.05
CA LEU A 378 10.28 20.23 0.09
C LEU A 378 11.07 21.10 1.09
N GLY A 379 11.67 20.46 2.09
CA GLY A 379 12.48 21.13 3.11
C GLY A 379 11.72 22.02 4.08
N GLU A 380 10.38 21.98 4.09
CA GLU A 380 9.51 22.83 4.90
C GLU A 380 9.90 22.88 6.38
N HIS A 381 10.47 21.80 6.91
CA HIS A 381 10.78 21.67 8.33
C HIS A 381 12.27 21.63 8.62
N THR A 382 13.14 21.96 7.67
CA THR A 382 14.60 21.81 7.80
C THR A 382 15.13 22.56 9.03
N GLU A 383 14.84 23.84 9.17
CA GLU A 383 15.31 24.65 10.32
C GLU A 383 14.76 24.15 11.64
N ALA A 384 13.46 23.89 11.70
CA ALA A 384 12.80 23.43 12.91
C ALA A 384 13.38 22.07 13.38
N VAL A 385 13.57 21.11 12.46
CA VAL A 385 14.13 19.80 12.82
C VAL A 385 15.59 19.90 13.26
N LEU A 386 16.42 20.64 12.55
CA LEU A 386 17.83 20.82 12.91
C LEU A 386 17.98 21.57 14.24
N GLY A 387 17.11 22.54 14.51
CA GLY A 387 17.05 23.24 15.80
C GLY A 387 16.55 22.33 16.93
N ASP A 388 15.37 21.75 16.78
CA ASP A 388 14.70 20.99 17.85
C ASP A 388 15.42 19.67 18.19
N VAL A 389 15.95 18.97 17.16
CA VAL A 389 16.55 17.65 17.36
C VAL A 389 18.04 17.70 17.56
N LEU A 390 18.76 18.55 16.81
CA LEU A 390 20.22 18.63 16.87
C LEU A 390 20.74 19.84 17.64
N GLY A 391 19.88 20.80 18.00
CA GLY A 391 20.28 22.00 18.72
C GLY A 391 21.06 23.02 17.88
N LEU A 392 20.94 22.96 16.55
CA LEU A 392 21.63 23.88 15.66
C LEU A 392 20.95 25.26 15.67
N GLY A 393 21.73 26.31 15.92
CA GLY A 393 21.25 27.70 15.82
C GLY A 393 21.13 28.17 14.36
N ALA A 394 20.38 29.26 14.14
CA ALA A 394 20.12 29.82 12.81
C ALA A 394 21.39 30.05 11.99
N ASP A 395 22.46 30.58 12.57
CA ASP A 395 23.74 30.82 11.90
C ASP A 395 24.39 29.53 11.38
N ALA A 396 24.25 28.42 12.12
CA ALA A 396 24.76 27.11 11.68
C ALA A 396 23.94 26.56 10.50
N VAL A 397 22.63 26.69 10.57
CA VAL A 397 21.72 26.28 9.48
C VAL A 397 21.99 27.09 8.22
N GLU A 398 22.19 28.40 8.33
CA GLU A 398 22.49 29.26 7.17
C GLU A 398 23.84 28.94 6.53
N ARG A 399 24.88 28.63 7.31
CA ARG A 399 26.17 28.15 6.78
C ARG A 399 26.01 26.83 6.00
N LEU A 400 25.20 25.89 6.50
CA LEU A 400 24.93 24.62 5.84
C LEU A 400 24.16 24.83 4.52
N ARG A 401 23.21 25.78 4.51
CA ARG A 401 22.48 26.16 3.29
C ARG A 401 23.43 26.81 2.26
N SER A 402 24.24 27.76 2.70
CA SER A 402 25.20 28.44 1.84
C SER A 402 26.28 27.52 1.25
N SER A 403 26.60 26.38 1.92
CA SER A 403 27.51 25.36 1.42
C SER A 403 26.82 24.31 0.53
N GLY A 404 25.51 24.41 0.31
CA GLY A 404 24.75 23.47 -0.51
C GLY A 404 24.50 22.11 0.14
N VAL A 405 24.62 22.00 1.45
CA VAL A 405 24.28 20.78 2.22
C VAL A 405 22.78 20.66 2.48
N LEU A 406 22.08 21.83 2.62
CA LEU A 406 20.64 21.91 2.86
C LEU A 406 19.87 22.41 1.66
#